data_62f086538329165d91d23af91ef7f4ab
#
_entry.id   62f086538329165d91d23af91ef7f4ab
#
_cell.length_a   1.000
_cell.length_b   1.000
_cell.length_c   1.000
_cell.angle_alpha   90.00
_cell.angle_beta   90.00
_cell.angle_gamma   90.00
#
_symmetry.space_group_name_H-M   'P 1'
#
loop_
_entity.id
_entity.type
_entity.pdbx_description
1 polymer ?
#
loop_
_entity_poly.entity_id
_entity_poly.type
_entity_poly.pdbx_seq_one_letter_code
_entity_poly.pdbx_strand_id
1 'polypeptide(L)'
;MYRRLAEEWGVSTSWSDCVAYGKSVRAWPAFGDSASALQYLKQHYKLVILSNVDNENFSGSNEKLQVEFDAIYTAEDVGSYKPSGRNFEYMLAQLKMLEVEKHQVLHVAESMFHDHRPANVHGIASCWIHRRHDRQGFGATMTPGQMPKYDFRFSTMAELVRAHQAALRG
;
A
#
# COMPACT_ATOMS: atom_id res chain seq x y z
N MET A 1 -7.48 0.44 -14.36
CA MET A 1 -7.98 1.63 -13.60
C MET A 1 -8.43 2.75 -14.52
N TYR A 2 -7.59 3.32 -15.38
CA TYR A 2 -7.90 4.44 -16.27
C TYR A 2 -9.14 4.18 -17.15
N ARG A 3 -9.19 3.06 -17.87
CA ARG A 3 -10.35 2.67 -18.69
C ARG A 3 -11.65 2.61 -17.90
N ARG A 4 -11.64 2.03 -16.69
CA ARG A 4 -12.83 1.99 -15.83
C ARG A 4 -13.30 3.40 -15.45
N LEU A 5 -12.39 4.30 -15.08
CA LEU A 5 -12.74 5.69 -14.76
C LEU A 5 -13.29 6.43 -15.97
N ALA A 6 -12.69 6.23 -17.14
CA ALA A 6 -13.16 6.82 -18.37
C ALA A 6 -14.59 6.34 -18.71
N GLU A 7 -14.87 5.04 -18.59
CA GLU A 7 -16.20 4.46 -18.77
C GLU A 7 -17.22 5.04 -17.77
N GLU A 8 -16.84 5.13 -16.48
CA GLU A 8 -17.67 5.70 -15.41
C GLU A 8 -18.02 7.18 -15.65
N TRP A 9 -17.11 7.94 -16.25
CA TRP A 9 -17.31 9.36 -16.56
C TRP A 9 -17.82 9.63 -17.98
N GLY A 10 -18.08 8.58 -18.76
CA GLY A 10 -18.56 8.72 -20.15
C GLY A 10 -17.52 9.35 -21.09
N VAL A 11 -16.23 9.21 -20.78
CA VAL A 11 -15.13 9.77 -21.58
C VAL A 11 -14.56 8.70 -22.51
N SER A 12 -14.43 9.01 -23.78
CA SER A 12 -13.75 8.12 -24.75
C SER A 12 -12.26 7.99 -24.40
N THR A 13 -11.73 6.79 -24.48
CA THR A 13 -10.31 6.52 -24.24
C THR A 13 -9.80 5.48 -25.23
N SER A 14 -8.57 5.65 -25.69
CA SER A 14 -7.85 4.70 -26.53
C SER A 14 -6.97 3.77 -25.68
N TRP A 15 -6.48 2.70 -26.29
CA TRP A 15 -5.47 1.85 -25.65
C TRP A 15 -4.16 2.63 -25.40
N SER A 16 -3.77 3.52 -26.29
CA SER A 16 -2.59 4.38 -26.10
C SER A 16 -2.71 5.28 -24.87
N ASP A 17 -3.91 5.83 -24.60
CA ASP A 17 -4.16 6.63 -23.39
C ASP A 17 -4.03 5.79 -22.13
N CYS A 18 -4.54 4.56 -22.15
CA CYS A 18 -4.40 3.62 -21.05
C CYS A 18 -2.93 3.27 -20.75
N VAL A 19 -2.13 3.05 -21.80
CA VAL A 19 -0.69 2.79 -21.71
C VAL A 19 0.05 4.02 -21.18
N ALA A 20 -0.24 5.21 -21.71
CA ALA A 20 0.37 6.46 -21.26
C ALA A 20 0.09 6.72 -19.77
N TYR A 21 -1.16 6.51 -19.35
CA TYR A 21 -1.53 6.59 -17.92
C TYR A 21 -0.76 5.59 -17.06
N GLY A 22 -0.68 4.32 -17.49
CA GLY A 22 0.09 3.30 -16.78
C GLY A 22 1.54 3.71 -16.58
N LYS A 23 2.20 4.18 -17.64
CA LYS A 23 3.58 4.66 -17.60
C LYS A 23 3.78 5.91 -16.75
N SER A 24 2.74 6.73 -16.55
CA SER A 24 2.82 7.94 -15.73
C SER A 24 3.02 7.65 -14.23
N VAL A 25 2.67 6.46 -13.75
CA VAL A 25 2.77 6.06 -12.33
C VAL A 25 4.18 6.27 -11.79
N ARG A 26 5.19 5.96 -12.59
CA ARG A 26 6.60 6.19 -12.25
C ARG A 26 6.91 7.65 -11.89
N ALA A 27 6.22 8.61 -12.51
CA ALA A 27 6.42 10.03 -12.29
C ALA A 27 5.62 10.60 -11.10
N TRP A 28 4.67 9.86 -10.54
CA TRP A 28 3.82 10.36 -9.46
C TRP A 28 4.65 10.72 -8.22
N PRO A 29 4.33 11.86 -7.57
CA PRO A 29 5.07 12.29 -6.38
C PRO A 29 4.79 11.37 -5.20
N ALA A 30 5.77 11.18 -4.33
CA ALA A 30 5.56 10.64 -3.00
C ALA A 30 4.90 11.69 -2.08
N PHE A 31 4.18 11.25 -1.06
CA PHE A 31 3.76 12.16 0.01
C PHE A 31 4.99 12.66 0.77
N GLY A 32 5.00 13.96 1.12
CA GLY A 32 6.17 14.62 1.69
C GLY A 32 6.68 14.04 3.02
N ASP A 33 5.84 13.28 3.72
CA ASP A 33 6.18 12.63 4.99
C ASP A 33 6.65 11.18 4.83
N SER A 34 6.52 10.57 3.63
CA SER A 34 6.72 9.14 3.45
C SER A 34 8.18 8.72 3.61
N ALA A 35 9.12 9.42 2.95
CA ALA A 35 10.53 9.07 2.99
C ALA A 35 11.10 9.11 4.41
N SER A 36 10.91 10.22 5.12
CA SER A 36 11.40 10.38 6.49
C SER A 36 10.77 9.40 7.48
N ALA A 37 9.47 9.13 7.33
CA ALA A 37 8.78 8.16 8.16
C ALA A 37 9.32 6.72 7.93
N LEU A 38 9.52 6.32 6.68
CA LEU A 38 10.06 5.01 6.34
C LEU A 38 11.51 4.85 6.81
N GLN A 39 12.35 5.89 6.66
CA GLN A 39 13.73 5.90 7.17
C GLN A 39 13.77 5.70 8.70
N TYR A 40 12.85 6.35 9.43
CA TYR A 40 12.73 6.12 10.88
C TYR A 40 12.28 4.68 11.18
N LEU A 41 11.21 4.20 10.54
CA LEU A 41 10.67 2.86 10.80
C LEU A 41 11.65 1.75 10.44
N LYS A 42 12.50 1.96 9.43
CA LYS A 42 13.57 1.02 9.05
C LYS A 42 14.58 0.75 10.17
N GLN A 43 14.74 1.66 11.11
CA GLN A 43 15.63 1.48 12.27
C GLN A 43 15.04 0.51 13.32
N HIS A 44 13.74 0.22 13.22
CA HIS A 44 13.00 -0.60 14.20
C HIS A 44 12.40 -1.86 13.60
N TYR A 45 12.14 -1.87 12.29
CA TYR A 45 11.39 -2.92 11.60
C TYR A 45 12.03 -3.32 10.28
N LYS A 46 11.76 -4.56 9.86
CA LYS A 46 11.90 -4.95 8.46
C LYS A 46 10.76 -4.30 7.67
N LEU A 47 11.10 -3.62 6.58
CA LEU A 47 10.14 -2.96 5.71
C LEU A 47 9.93 -3.78 4.44
N VAL A 48 8.69 -4.15 4.20
CA VAL A 48 8.30 -4.98 3.05
C VAL A 48 7.21 -4.28 2.25
N ILE A 49 7.35 -4.29 0.94
CA ILE A 49 6.34 -3.77 0.00
C ILE A 49 5.48 -4.90 -0.55
N LEU A 50 4.16 -4.67 -0.57
CA LEU A 50 3.19 -5.45 -1.33
C LEU A 50 2.36 -4.49 -2.18
N SER A 51 2.66 -4.38 -3.49
CA SER A 51 2.13 -3.32 -4.35
C SER A 51 1.40 -3.85 -5.59
N ASN A 52 0.33 -3.13 -5.99
CA ASN A 52 -0.44 -3.38 -7.21
C ASN A 52 0.17 -2.72 -8.46
N VAL A 53 1.47 -2.52 -8.49
CA VAL A 53 2.20 -2.01 -9.66
C VAL A 53 3.13 -3.09 -10.22
N ASP A 54 3.68 -2.87 -11.40
CA ASP A 54 4.78 -3.66 -11.95
C ASP A 54 6.13 -3.19 -11.40
N ASN A 55 7.18 -3.94 -11.69
CA ASN A 55 8.52 -3.70 -11.19
C ASN A 55 9.10 -2.37 -11.70
N GLU A 56 8.85 -2.02 -12.97
CA GLU A 56 9.34 -0.78 -13.58
C GLU A 56 8.73 0.46 -12.90
N ASN A 57 7.41 0.46 -12.71
CA ASN A 57 6.71 1.58 -12.05
C ASN A 57 7.08 1.69 -10.57
N PHE A 58 7.27 0.54 -9.88
CA PHE A 58 7.70 0.57 -8.48
C PHE A 58 9.12 1.16 -8.33
N SER A 59 10.04 0.85 -9.23
CA SER A 59 11.40 1.43 -9.24
C SER A 59 11.36 2.96 -9.15
N GLY A 60 10.54 3.63 -9.97
CA GLY A 60 10.39 5.09 -9.90
C GLY A 60 9.76 5.61 -8.60
N SER A 61 8.91 4.82 -7.95
CA SER A 61 8.39 5.14 -6.61
C SER A 61 9.45 4.94 -5.54
N ASN A 62 10.24 3.87 -5.64
CA ASN A 62 11.31 3.52 -4.70
C ASN A 62 12.40 4.59 -4.62
N GLU A 63 12.79 5.15 -5.77
CA GLU A 63 13.74 6.29 -5.83
C GLU A 63 13.29 7.48 -4.96
N LYS A 64 11.98 7.73 -4.89
CA LYS A 64 11.40 8.85 -4.11
C LYS A 64 11.23 8.54 -2.64
N LEU A 65 11.10 7.27 -2.27
CA LEU A 65 10.94 6.84 -0.88
C LEU A 65 12.27 6.84 -0.11
N GLN A 66 13.40 6.79 -0.81
CA GLN A 66 14.76 6.97 -0.25
C GLN A 66 15.05 6.03 0.93
N VAL A 67 14.58 4.80 0.87
CA VAL A 67 14.78 3.76 1.87
C VAL A 67 15.01 2.42 1.18
N GLU A 68 15.87 1.61 1.74
CA GLU A 68 16.07 0.23 1.30
C GLU A 68 15.03 -0.67 1.98
N PHE A 69 14.19 -1.33 1.17
CA PHE A 69 13.23 -2.33 1.66
C PHE A 69 13.89 -3.70 1.79
N ASP A 70 13.51 -4.46 2.82
CA ASP A 70 13.98 -5.83 3.04
C ASP A 70 13.42 -6.80 2.00
N ALA A 71 12.23 -6.49 1.46
CA ALA A 71 11.66 -7.21 0.32
C ALA A 71 10.63 -6.32 -0.41
N ILE A 72 10.49 -6.57 -1.71
CA ILE A 72 9.52 -5.90 -2.57
C ILE A 72 8.77 -6.99 -3.34
N TYR A 73 7.44 -6.99 -3.22
CA TYR A 73 6.55 -7.90 -3.92
C TYR A 73 5.54 -7.08 -4.72
N THR A 74 5.69 -7.09 -6.03
CA THR A 74 4.80 -6.38 -6.96
C THR A 74 3.70 -7.30 -7.49
N ALA A 75 2.69 -6.73 -8.15
CA ALA A 75 1.69 -7.53 -8.85
C ALA A 75 2.30 -8.38 -9.98
N GLU A 76 3.42 -7.94 -10.56
CA GLU A 76 4.17 -8.68 -11.56
C GLU A 76 4.82 -9.93 -10.97
N ASP A 77 5.49 -9.83 -9.83
CA ASP A 77 6.12 -10.95 -9.13
C ASP A 77 5.10 -12.00 -8.68
N VAL A 78 3.96 -11.55 -8.17
CA VAL A 78 2.88 -12.43 -7.68
C VAL A 78 2.06 -13.00 -8.83
N GLY A 79 2.00 -12.34 -9.99
CA GLY A 79 1.09 -12.64 -11.09
C GLY A 79 -0.39 -12.41 -10.70
N SER A 80 -0.65 -11.46 -9.80
CA SER A 80 -1.99 -11.16 -9.28
C SER A 80 -2.08 -9.76 -8.71
N TYR A 81 -3.29 -9.19 -8.69
CA TYR A 81 -3.58 -7.88 -8.09
C TYR A 81 -4.37 -8.03 -6.79
N LYS A 82 -4.06 -7.21 -5.77
CA LYS A 82 -4.95 -7.03 -4.62
C LYS A 82 -6.32 -6.50 -5.12
N PRO A 83 -7.44 -6.92 -4.57
CA PRO A 83 -7.63 -7.59 -3.28
C PRO A 83 -7.60 -9.13 -3.32
N SER A 84 -7.06 -9.76 -4.37
CA SER A 84 -6.93 -11.21 -4.39
C SER A 84 -6.13 -11.71 -3.19
N GLY A 85 -6.62 -12.75 -2.51
CA GLY A 85 -5.93 -13.40 -1.40
C GLY A 85 -4.55 -13.93 -1.75
N ARG A 86 -4.35 -14.32 -3.03
CA ARG A 86 -3.06 -14.80 -3.55
C ARG A 86 -1.88 -13.87 -3.25
N ASN A 87 -2.12 -12.54 -3.24
CA ASN A 87 -1.07 -11.57 -2.93
C ASN A 87 -0.62 -11.68 -1.47
N PHE A 88 -1.56 -11.84 -0.56
CA PHE A 88 -1.28 -11.98 0.87
C PHE A 88 -0.69 -13.35 1.21
N GLU A 89 -1.18 -14.41 0.58
CA GLU A 89 -0.61 -15.77 0.69
C GLU A 89 0.83 -15.80 0.23
N TYR A 90 1.14 -15.20 -0.93
CA TYR A 90 2.49 -15.08 -1.45
C TYR A 90 3.39 -14.32 -0.47
N MET A 91 2.97 -13.11 -0.03
CA MET A 91 3.72 -12.31 0.94
C MET A 91 4.01 -13.10 2.21
N LEU A 92 3.00 -13.76 2.79
CA LEU A 92 3.18 -14.53 4.03
C LEU A 92 4.13 -15.71 3.85
N ALA A 93 4.08 -16.40 2.70
CA ALA A 93 5.02 -17.47 2.40
C ALA A 93 6.47 -16.96 2.30
N GLN A 94 6.68 -15.81 1.66
CA GLN A 94 8.00 -15.19 1.55
C GLN A 94 8.50 -14.67 2.90
N LEU A 95 7.64 -14.06 3.72
CA LEU A 95 7.99 -13.57 5.05
C LEU A 95 8.42 -14.70 5.97
N LYS A 96 7.80 -15.87 5.85
CA LYS A 96 8.22 -17.07 6.62
C LYS A 96 9.65 -17.49 6.26
N MET A 97 10.08 -17.34 5.02
CA MET A 97 11.49 -17.58 4.62
C MET A 97 12.47 -16.56 5.22
N LEU A 98 11.97 -15.38 5.60
CA LEU A 98 12.70 -14.34 6.33
C LEU A 98 12.57 -14.48 7.85
N GLU A 99 12.04 -15.62 8.33
CA GLU A 99 11.80 -15.91 9.75
C GLU A 99 10.84 -14.91 10.43
N VAL A 100 9.89 -14.36 9.64
CA VAL A 100 8.85 -13.46 10.14
C VAL A 100 7.50 -14.18 10.15
N GLU A 101 6.94 -14.33 11.34
CA GLU A 101 5.64 -14.95 11.55
C GLU A 101 4.49 -13.96 11.34
N LYS A 102 3.33 -14.47 10.95
CA LYS A 102 2.15 -13.64 10.64
C LYS A 102 1.77 -12.66 11.75
N HIS A 103 1.87 -13.08 13.02
CA HIS A 103 1.53 -12.21 14.15
C HIS A 103 2.50 -11.05 14.40
N GLN A 104 3.65 -11.06 13.72
CA GLN A 104 4.65 -9.99 13.75
C GLN A 104 4.45 -8.97 12.62
N VAL A 105 3.44 -9.17 11.76
CA VAL A 105 3.18 -8.31 10.59
C VAL A 105 2.14 -7.26 10.95
N LEU A 106 2.49 -5.99 10.72
CA LEU A 106 1.54 -4.88 10.66
C LEU A 106 1.41 -4.42 9.20
N HIS A 107 0.23 -4.61 8.60
CA HIS A 107 -0.04 -4.15 7.24
C HIS A 107 -0.46 -2.67 7.24
N VAL A 108 0.42 -1.80 6.78
CA VAL A 108 0.21 -0.34 6.76
C VAL A 108 -0.22 0.10 5.36
N ALA A 109 -1.43 0.62 5.21
CA ALA A 109 -1.97 0.96 3.90
C ALA A 109 -3.06 2.04 3.93
N GLU A 110 -3.39 2.61 2.77
CA GLU A 110 -4.50 3.55 2.60
C GLU A 110 -5.79 2.85 2.16
N SER A 111 -5.71 1.82 1.29
CA SER A 111 -6.87 1.27 0.62
C SER A 111 -7.66 0.27 1.47
N MET A 112 -8.88 0.66 1.85
CA MET A 112 -9.80 -0.26 2.54
C MET A 112 -10.15 -1.49 1.69
N PHE A 113 -10.33 -1.30 0.38
CA PHE A 113 -10.72 -2.37 -0.53
C PHE A 113 -9.55 -3.31 -0.87
N HIS A 114 -8.41 -2.76 -1.27
CA HIS A 114 -7.30 -3.57 -1.77
C HIS A 114 -6.42 -4.15 -0.65
N ASP A 115 -6.40 -3.52 0.51
CA ASP A 115 -5.45 -3.83 1.57
C ASP A 115 -6.11 -4.31 2.86
N HIS A 116 -6.93 -3.50 3.51
CA HIS A 116 -7.49 -3.84 4.83
C HIS A 116 -8.49 -5.00 4.77
N ARG A 117 -9.32 -5.07 3.72
CA ARG A 117 -10.25 -6.18 3.54
C ARG A 117 -9.52 -7.54 3.45
N PRO A 118 -8.55 -7.75 2.55
CA PRO A 118 -7.80 -9.01 2.55
C PRO A 118 -6.90 -9.20 3.76
N ALA A 119 -6.34 -8.16 4.38
CA ALA A 119 -5.61 -8.29 5.64
C ALA A 119 -6.49 -8.91 6.74
N ASN A 120 -7.76 -8.47 6.84
CA ASN A 120 -8.72 -9.05 7.78
C ASN A 120 -9.00 -10.53 7.49
N VAL A 121 -9.19 -10.90 6.20
CA VAL A 121 -9.42 -12.31 5.81
C VAL A 121 -8.23 -13.19 6.23
N HIS A 122 -7.01 -12.68 6.13
CA HIS A 122 -5.80 -13.41 6.52
C HIS A 122 -5.44 -13.27 8.01
N GLY A 123 -6.21 -12.52 8.79
CA GLY A 123 -5.96 -12.30 10.22
C GLY A 123 -4.63 -11.58 10.48
N ILE A 124 -4.31 -10.57 9.66
CA ILE A 124 -3.13 -9.71 9.79
C ILE A 124 -3.56 -8.39 10.42
N ALA A 125 -2.83 -7.96 11.46
CA ALA A 125 -3.02 -6.63 12.05
C ALA A 125 -2.78 -5.53 11.03
N SER A 126 -3.60 -4.47 11.05
CA SER A 126 -3.52 -3.43 10.05
C SER A 126 -3.61 -2.02 10.60
N CYS A 127 -2.90 -1.12 9.94
CA CYS A 127 -2.87 0.31 10.25
C CYS A 127 -3.35 1.10 9.03
N TRP A 128 -4.46 1.79 9.17
CA TRP A 128 -5.03 2.62 8.14
C TRP A 128 -4.38 4.00 8.10
N ILE A 129 -3.68 4.33 7.02
CA ILE A 129 -3.20 5.69 6.76
C ILE A 129 -4.26 6.41 5.93
N HIS A 130 -5.20 7.04 6.62
CA HIS A 130 -6.35 7.73 6.03
C HIS A 130 -5.95 9.08 5.43
N ARG A 131 -5.25 9.05 4.29
CA ARG A 131 -4.75 10.25 3.58
C ARG A 131 -5.86 11.21 3.15
N ARG A 132 -7.09 10.71 3.02
CA ARG A 132 -8.28 11.48 2.60
C ARG A 132 -9.21 11.84 3.77
N HIS A 133 -8.67 11.98 4.97
CA HIS A 133 -9.45 12.25 6.19
C HIS A 133 -10.30 13.54 6.12
N ASP A 134 -9.93 14.48 5.24
CA ASP A 134 -10.61 15.76 4.95
C ASP A 134 -11.57 15.70 3.74
N ARG A 135 -11.73 14.52 3.12
CA ARG A 135 -12.55 14.34 1.90
C ARG A 135 -13.50 13.16 2.03
N GLN A 136 -14.63 13.26 1.37
CA GLN A 136 -15.59 12.16 1.32
C GLN A 136 -15.15 11.05 0.35
N GLY A 137 -15.54 9.80 0.67
CA GLY A 137 -15.32 8.60 -0.15
C GLY A 137 -13.87 8.13 -0.21
N PHE A 138 -13.61 7.18 -1.09
CA PHE A 138 -12.35 6.45 -1.20
C PHE A 138 -11.50 6.88 -2.41
N GLY A 139 -11.82 8.01 -3.04
CA GLY A 139 -11.11 8.50 -4.22
C GLY A 139 -11.23 7.54 -5.41
N ALA A 140 -10.11 7.24 -6.04
CA ALA A 140 -10.05 6.30 -7.17
C ALA A 140 -10.14 4.82 -6.74
N THR A 141 -10.18 4.55 -5.42
CA THR A 141 -10.29 3.19 -4.87
C THR A 141 -11.76 2.76 -4.82
N MET A 142 -12.02 1.50 -5.07
CA MET A 142 -13.37 0.95 -4.94
C MET A 142 -13.84 0.98 -3.48
N THR A 143 -15.14 1.21 -3.29
CA THR A 143 -15.76 1.08 -1.97
C THR A 143 -15.70 -0.36 -1.49
N PRO A 144 -15.31 -0.63 -0.24
CA PRO A 144 -15.13 -2.00 0.26
C PRO A 144 -16.44 -2.78 0.47
N GLY A 145 -17.59 -2.16 0.24
CA GLY A 145 -18.91 -2.71 0.58
C GLY A 145 -19.16 -2.66 2.09
N GLN A 146 -18.57 -3.57 2.84
CA GLN A 146 -18.49 -3.50 4.30
C GLN A 146 -17.12 -2.97 4.72
N MET A 147 -17.10 -2.02 5.65
CA MET A 147 -15.85 -1.47 6.20
C MET A 147 -15.07 -2.56 6.93
N PRO A 148 -13.82 -2.83 6.50
CA PRO A 148 -12.95 -3.76 7.22
C PRO A 148 -12.54 -3.18 8.57
N LYS A 149 -12.16 -4.05 9.49
CA LYS A 149 -11.54 -3.66 10.76
C LYS A 149 -10.09 -3.20 10.51
N TYR A 150 -9.63 -2.32 11.36
CA TYR A 150 -8.22 -1.92 11.45
C TYR A 150 -7.85 -1.75 12.92
N ASP A 151 -6.59 -2.00 13.27
CA ASP A 151 -6.12 -1.93 14.65
C ASP A 151 -5.67 -0.50 15.00
N PHE A 152 -5.11 0.21 14.00
CA PHE A 152 -4.65 1.60 14.15
C PHE A 152 -5.14 2.46 13.00
N ARG A 153 -5.29 3.76 13.25
CA ARG A 153 -5.63 4.75 12.24
C ARG A 153 -4.84 6.03 12.46
N PHE A 154 -4.21 6.52 11.39
CA PHE A 154 -3.54 7.82 11.34
C PHE A 154 -3.86 8.52 10.03
N SER A 155 -3.73 9.85 9.99
CA SER A 155 -3.92 10.61 8.74
C SER A 155 -2.64 10.65 7.89
N THR A 156 -1.48 10.44 8.52
CA THR A 156 -0.17 10.52 7.88
C THR A 156 0.79 9.44 8.41
N MET A 157 1.83 9.12 7.65
CA MET A 157 2.92 8.28 8.15
C MET A 157 3.69 8.97 9.28
N ALA A 158 3.78 10.29 9.25
CA ALA A 158 4.41 11.06 10.34
C ALA A 158 3.64 10.92 11.67
N GLU A 159 2.30 10.80 11.65
CA GLU A 159 1.52 10.52 12.84
C GLU A 159 1.77 9.11 13.40
N LEU A 160 1.85 8.11 12.54
CA LEU A 160 2.26 6.76 12.94
C LEU A 160 3.63 6.77 13.63
N VAL A 161 4.61 7.47 13.05
CA VAL A 161 5.95 7.60 13.64
C VAL A 161 5.89 8.27 15.02
N ARG A 162 5.14 9.36 15.16
CA ARG A 162 4.98 10.04 16.49
C ARG A 162 4.35 9.11 17.53
N ALA A 163 3.33 8.34 17.13
CA ALA A 163 2.71 7.37 18.05
C ALA A 163 3.69 6.27 18.47
N HIS A 164 4.49 5.74 17.53
CA HIS A 164 5.53 4.77 17.83
C HIS A 164 6.60 5.35 18.76
N GLN A 165 7.09 6.56 18.49
CA GLN A 165 8.07 7.23 19.37
C GLN A 165 7.53 7.45 20.78
N ALA A 166 6.24 7.79 20.92
CA ALA A 166 5.61 7.95 22.21
C ALA A 166 5.55 6.61 22.97
N ALA A 167 5.19 5.53 22.29
CA ALA A 167 5.14 4.18 22.87
C ALA A 167 6.50 3.65 23.33
N LEU A 168 7.60 4.10 22.72
CA LEU A 168 8.96 3.72 23.16
C LEU A 168 9.45 4.46 24.40
N ARG A 169 8.79 5.55 24.79
CA ARG A 169 9.17 6.40 25.95
C ARG A 169 8.38 6.08 27.22
N GLY A 170 7.25 5.42 27.07
CA GLY A 170 6.38 5.01 28.18
C GLY A 170 6.68 3.64 28.66
#